data_84e9c94cae2a4d27e48df86bd8e7de9a
#
_entry.id   84e9c94cae2a4d27e48df86bd8e7de9a
#
_cell.length_a   1.000
_cell.length_b   1.000
_cell.length_c   1.000
_cell.angle_alpha   90.00
_cell.angle_beta   90.00
_cell.angle_gamma   90.00
#
_symmetry.space_group_name_H-M   'P 1'
#
loop_
_entity.id
_entity.type
_entity.pdbx_description
1 polymer ?
#
loop_
_entity_poly.entity_id
_entity_poly.type
_entity_poly.pdbx_seq_one_letter_code
_entity_poly.pdbx_strand_id
1 'polypeptide(L)'
;MAPNSPSMPSPERICAMAPRIPPPVKKHYERAPKTHQILMLKLREDILEIVPGAQEIVSYGMPAFKVDGNIVAGILANKNHVGFYPFSGSVLPAFKKELSIYKGTKSALHIPLDGKLSKTLLKKLIRARLSQCSVKKGEVNLAKYEKLDGAWRLLGIAAPARRGLVDQKILKLSDLKRVTFEDFKKIHGIGPDAVKKIRAEMKSKQLSFKNR
;
A
#
# COMPACT_ATOMS: atom_id res chain seq x y z
N MET A 1 -2.93 53.64 19.10
CA MET A 1 -3.24 52.81 17.94
C MET A 1 -2.87 51.36 18.30
N ALA A 2 -3.88 50.52 18.55
CA ALA A 2 -3.67 49.11 18.86
C ALA A 2 -3.60 48.30 17.54
N PRO A 3 -2.70 47.29 17.43
CA PRO A 3 -2.64 46.49 16.21
C PRO A 3 -3.83 45.55 16.11
N ASN A 4 -4.46 45.52 14.93
CA ASN A 4 -5.55 44.65 14.55
C ASN A 4 -5.12 43.17 14.67
N SER A 5 -5.73 42.45 15.59
CA SER A 5 -5.62 40.98 15.64
C SER A 5 -6.38 40.35 14.45
N PRO A 6 -5.80 39.43 13.71
CA PRO A 6 -6.53 38.76 12.62
C PRO A 6 -7.67 37.92 13.22
N SER A 7 -8.90 38.27 12.85
CA SER A 7 -10.10 37.52 13.21
C SER A 7 -10.02 36.10 12.67
N MET A 8 -10.24 35.12 13.55
CA MET A 8 -10.37 33.69 13.17
C MET A 8 -11.49 33.56 12.14
N PRO A 9 -11.28 32.81 11.05
CA PRO A 9 -12.35 32.59 10.08
C PRO A 9 -13.47 31.76 10.72
N SER A 10 -14.72 32.16 10.43
CA SER A 10 -15.92 31.49 10.92
C SER A 10 -16.00 30.03 10.42
N PRO A 11 -16.65 29.12 11.17
CA PRO A 11 -16.78 27.70 10.82
C PRO A 11 -17.34 27.46 9.42
N GLU A 12 -18.15 28.35 8.92
CA GLU A 12 -18.76 28.28 7.57
C GLU A 12 -17.77 28.49 6.42
N ARG A 13 -16.68 29.25 6.63
CA ARG A 13 -15.62 29.45 5.62
C ARG A 13 -14.66 28.27 5.51
N ILE A 14 -14.52 27.47 6.58
CA ILE A 14 -13.66 26.27 6.57
C ILE A 14 -14.30 25.14 5.73
N CYS A 15 -15.64 25.08 5.70
CA CYS A 15 -16.37 24.07 4.93
C CYS A 15 -16.32 24.29 3.41
N ALA A 16 -15.99 25.51 2.95
CA ALA A 16 -15.99 25.87 1.52
C ALA A 16 -14.78 25.37 0.73
N MET A 17 -13.72 24.84 1.36
CA MET A 17 -12.48 24.45 0.69
C MET A 17 -12.28 22.92 0.57
N ALA A 18 -13.04 22.10 1.28
CA ALA A 18 -12.92 20.65 1.16
C ALA A 18 -13.76 20.10 0.00
N PRO A 19 -13.21 19.21 -0.86
CA PRO A 19 -13.98 18.61 -1.96
C PRO A 19 -15.23 17.89 -1.45
N ARG A 20 -16.30 17.89 -2.26
CA ARG A 20 -17.56 17.21 -1.94
C ARG A 20 -17.31 15.73 -1.65
N ILE A 21 -17.85 15.23 -0.54
CA ILE A 21 -17.72 13.83 -0.15
C ILE A 21 -18.48 12.95 -1.16
N PRO A 22 -17.85 11.93 -1.77
CA PRO A 22 -18.53 11.01 -2.67
C PRO A 22 -19.69 10.29 -1.96
N PRO A 23 -20.86 10.07 -2.62
CA PRO A 23 -22.05 9.48 -1.98
C PRO A 23 -21.80 8.13 -1.26
N PRO A 24 -21.02 7.17 -1.80
CA PRO A 24 -20.72 5.93 -1.10
C PRO A 24 -19.95 6.16 0.20
N VAL A 25 -19.02 7.12 0.21
CA VAL A 25 -18.18 7.46 1.37
C VAL A 25 -18.98 8.24 2.41
N LYS A 26 -19.85 9.14 1.97
CA LYS A 26 -20.71 9.98 2.82
C LYS A 26 -21.53 9.16 3.81
N LYS A 27 -22.11 8.04 3.38
CA LYS A 27 -22.89 7.12 4.21
C LYS A 27 -22.08 6.57 5.41
N HIS A 28 -20.77 6.38 5.28
CA HIS A 28 -19.92 5.92 6.37
C HIS A 28 -19.70 6.98 7.43
N TYR A 29 -19.57 8.26 7.03
CA TYR A 29 -19.51 9.36 7.98
C TYR A 29 -20.85 9.54 8.70
N GLU A 30 -21.96 9.53 7.98
CA GLU A 30 -23.31 9.75 8.52
C GLU A 30 -23.77 8.67 9.51
N ARG A 31 -23.31 7.42 9.34
CA ARG A 31 -23.60 6.31 10.24
C ARG A 31 -22.81 6.34 11.56
N ALA A 32 -21.72 7.09 11.60
CA ALA A 32 -20.92 7.19 12.81
C ALA A 32 -21.63 8.08 13.87
N PRO A 33 -21.43 7.84 15.17
CA PRO A 33 -21.91 8.74 16.22
C PRO A 33 -21.36 10.15 16.05
N LYS A 34 -22.08 11.18 16.46
CA LYS A 34 -21.73 12.60 16.25
C LYS A 34 -20.28 12.96 16.67
N THR A 35 -19.85 12.48 17.83
CA THR A 35 -18.48 12.70 18.32
C THR A 35 -17.43 12.10 17.39
N HIS A 36 -17.69 10.90 16.85
CA HIS A 36 -16.80 10.27 15.86
C HIS A 36 -16.83 11.03 14.53
N GLN A 37 -18.00 11.49 14.07
CA GLN A 37 -18.13 12.28 12.83
C GLN A 37 -17.22 13.49 12.84
N ILE A 38 -17.22 14.26 13.94
CA ILE A 38 -16.39 15.49 14.08
C ILE A 38 -14.91 15.14 13.88
N LEU A 39 -14.43 14.13 14.59
CA LEU A 39 -13.02 13.71 14.50
C LEU A 39 -12.68 13.12 13.13
N MET A 40 -13.57 12.31 12.56
CA MET A 40 -13.38 11.72 11.23
C MET A 40 -13.33 12.79 10.14
N LEU A 41 -14.22 13.78 10.17
CA LEU A 41 -14.26 14.89 9.22
C LEU A 41 -13.00 15.76 9.35
N LYS A 42 -12.54 16.02 10.57
CA LYS A 42 -11.29 16.74 10.80
C LYS A 42 -10.09 15.99 10.24
N LEU A 43 -10.00 14.67 10.46
CA LEU A 43 -8.94 13.83 9.87
C LEU A 43 -9.03 13.80 8.35
N ARG A 44 -10.24 13.77 7.78
CA ARG A 44 -10.47 13.86 6.33
C ARG A 44 -9.87 15.15 5.75
N GLU A 45 -10.19 16.29 6.35
CA GLU A 45 -9.67 17.60 5.92
C GLU A 45 -8.14 17.61 5.96
N ASP A 46 -7.55 17.19 7.09
CA ASP A 46 -6.11 17.15 7.25
C ASP A 46 -5.43 16.19 6.23
N ILE A 47 -6.06 15.05 5.92
CA ILE A 47 -5.55 14.11 4.90
C ILE A 47 -5.61 14.74 3.50
N LEU A 48 -6.73 15.36 3.11
CA LEU A 48 -6.88 15.98 1.80
C LEU A 48 -5.94 17.19 1.62
N GLU A 49 -5.65 17.91 2.70
CA GLU A 49 -4.67 19.00 2.66
C GLU A 49 -3.21 18.48 2.54
N ILE A 50 -2.92 17.31 3.14
CA ILE A 50 -1.59 16.67 3.04
C ILE A 50 -1.38 16.05 1.65
N VAL A 51 -2.42 15.48 1.05
CA VAL A 51 -2.40 14.83 -0.27
C VAL A 51 -3.53 15.39 -1.16
N PRO A 52 -3.35 16.60 -1.69
CA PRO A 52 -4.31 17.20 -2.60
C PRO A 52 -4.55 16.29 -3.81
N GLY A 53 -5.82 16.11 -4.19
CA GLY A 53 -6.20 15.22 -5.29
C GLY A 53 -6.29 13.74 -4.92
N ALA A 54 -6.15 13.36 -3.64
CA ALA A 54 -6.45 12.01 -3.20
C ALA A 54 -7.91 11.67 -3.50
N GLN A 55 -8.13 10.51 -4.13
CA GLN A 55 -9.46 9.99 -4.42
C GLN A 55 -10.05 9.35 -3.16
N GLU A 56 -11.21 9.83 -2.71
CA GLU A 56 -11.93 9.19 -1.62
C GLU A 56 -12.75 8.00 -2.14
N ILE A 57 -12.56 6.85 -1.51
CA ILE A 57 -13.22 5.59 -1.84
C ILE A 57 -13.71 4.89 -0.58
N VAL A 58 -14.52 3.86 -0.74
CA VAL A 58 -14.78 2.88 0.32
C VAL A 58 -13.86 1.68 0.10
N SER A 59 -13.09 1.32 1.12
CA SER A 59 -12.23 0.14 1.10
C SER A 59 -12.29 -0.57 2.45
N TYR A 60 -12.43 -1.89 2.45
CA TYR A 60 -12.63 -2.70 3.66
C TYR A 60 -13.73 -2.15 4.61
N GLY A 61 -14.82 -1.61 4.03
CA GLY A 61 -15.94 -1.08 4.79
C GLY A 61 -15.67 0.27 5.49
N MET A 62 -14.63 1.01 5.11
CA MET A 62 -14.28 2.31 5.70
C MET A 62 -13.97 3.36 4.64
N PRO A 63 -14.14 4.65 4.93
CA PRO A 63 -13.57 5.75 4.17
C PRO A 63 -12.07 5.59 4.01
N ALA A 64 -11.58 5.64 2.78
CA ALA A 64 -10.16 5.47 2.46
C ALA A 64 -9.73 6.47 1.37
N PHE A 65 -8.45 6.80 1.37
CA PHE A 65 -7.82 7.79 0.49
C PHE A 65 -6.82 7.11 -0.42
N LYS A 66 -7.04 7.24 -1.73
CA LYS A 66 -6.25 6.59 -2.77
C LYS A 66 -5.45 7.64 -3.54
N VAL A 67 -4.16 7.41 -3.70
CA VAL A 67 -3.24 8.24 -4.47
C VAL A 67 -2.49 7.34 -5.44
N ASP A 68 -2.49 7.67 -6.72
CA ASP A 68 -1.81 6.91 -7.77
C ASP A 68 -2.08 5.40 -7.74
N GLY A 69 -3.32 5.00 -7.52
CA GLY A 69 -3.70 3.61 -7.47
C GLY A 69 -3.46 2.90 -6.12
N ASN A 70 -2.80 3.55 -5.15
CA ASN A 70 -2.48 2.98 -3.85
C ASN A 70 -3.33 3.61 -2.74
N ILE A 71 -3.82 2.82 -1.80
CA ILE A 71 -4.50 3.32 -0.61
C ILE A 71 -3.42 3.77 0.39
N VAL A 72 -3.51 5.03 0.83
CA VAL A 72 -2.51 5.67 1.70
C VAL A 72 -3.02 5.94 3.10
N ALA A 73 -4.32 6.04 3.28
CA ALA A 73 -4.97 6.25 4.57
C ALA A 73 -6.38 5.70 4.56
N GLY A 74 -6.87 5.28 5.72
CA GLY A 74 -8.27 4.97 5.99
C GLY A 74 -8.65 5.42 7.39
N ILE A 75 -9.94 5.72 7.58
CA ILE A 75 -10.49 6.14 8.88
C ILE A 75 -11.76 5.39 9.17
N LEU A 76 -11.92 4.93 10.43
CA LEU A 76 -13.09 4.14 10.84
C LEU A 76 -13.52 4.51 12.25
N ALA A 77 -14.82 4.73 12.43
CA ALA A 77 -15.42 4.84 13.76
C ALA A 77 -15.41 3.46 14.44
N ASN A 78 -14.77 3.36 15.59
CA ASN A 78 -14.81 2.19 16.47
C ASN A 78 -15.55 2.57 17.77
N LYS A 79 -15.83 1.62 18.66
CA LYS A 79 -16.65 1.87 19.87
C LYS A 79 -16.23 3.11 20.68
N ASN A 80 -14.93 3.28 20.96
CA ASN A 80 -14.41 4.31 21.85
C ASN A 80 -13.29 5.18 21.22
N HIS A 81 -13.07 5.10 19.91
CA HIS A 81 -12.00 5.82 19.22
C HIS A 81 -12.27 5.88 17.72
N VAL A 82 -11.58 6.75 17.04
CA VAL A 82 -11.45 6.71 15.58
C VAL A 82 -10.14 6.01 15.24
N GLY A 83 -10.22 4.93 14.44
CA GLY A 83 -9.05 4.23 13.93
C GLY A 83 -8.47 4.93 12.69
N PHE A 84 -7.17 5.17 12.66
CA PHE A 84 -6.42 5.56 11.47
C PHE A 84 -5.61 4.36 10.96
N TYR A 85 -5.72 4.07 9.67
CA TYR A 85 -5.15 2.89 9.01
C TYR A 85 -4.24 3.34 7.85
N PRO A 86 -2.91 3.18 7.95
CA PRO A 86 -1.98 3.53 6.88
C PRO A 86 -1.89 2.49 5.77
N PHE A 87 -2.66 1.41 5.82
CA PHE A 87 -2.60 0.28 4.88
C PHE A 87 -1.18 -0.30 4.70
N SER A 88 -0.45 -0.36 5.80
CA SER A 88 0.91 -0.90 5.87
C SER A 88 1.18 -1.45 7.28
N GLY A 89 1.77 -2.64 7.35
CA GLY A 89 2.18 -3.24 8.63
C GLY A 89 3.51 -2.69 9.18
N SER A 90 4.21 -1.82 8.45
CA SER A 90 5.53 -1.29 8.84
C SER A 90 5.55 0.22 9.08
N VAL A 91 4.53 0.97 8.64
CA VAL A 91 4.49 2.44 8.86
C VAL A 91 4.38 2.76 10.35
N LEU A 92 3.36 2.26 11.06
CA LEU A 92 3.18 2.59 12.48
C LEU A 92 4.36 2.13 13.36
N PRO A 93 4.90 0.90 13.18
CA PRO A 93 6.10 0.48 13.90
C PRO A 93 7.32 1.39 13.73
N ALA A 94 7.51 1.97 12.54
CA ALA A 94 8.62 2.90 12.27
C ALA A 94 8.52 4.21 13.08
N PHE A 95 7.33 4.58 13.55
CA PHE A 95 7.08 5.79 14.35
C PHE A 95 6.72 5.48 15.80
N LYS A 96 7.14 4.33 16.32
CA LYS A 96 6.78 3.85 17.67
C LYS A 96 7.04 4.87 18.78
N LYS A 97 8.11 5.66 18.69
CA LYS A 97 8.45 6.69 19.69
C LYS A 97 7.43 7.85 19.67
N GLU A 98 7.14 8.39 18.48
CA GLU A 98 6.18 9.50 18.31
C GLU A 98 4.73 9.08 18.59
N LEU A 99 4.44 7.78 18.44
CA LEU A 99 3.11 7.20 18.66
C LEU A 99 2.92 6.63 20.07
N SER A 100 3.88 6.78 20.98
CA SER A 100 3.84 6.19 22.33
C SER A 100 2.65 6.63 23.18
N ILE A 101 2.11 7.81 22.94
CA ILE A 101 0.92 8.35 23.63
C ILE A 101 -0.41 7.79 23.09
N TYR A 102 -0.39 7.09 21.94
CA TYR A 102 -1.58 6.51 21.34
C TYR A 102 -1.59 4.99 21.55
N LYS A 103 -2.79 4.45 21.75
CA LYS A 103 -3.03 3.02 21.67
C LYS A 103 -3.11 2.60 20.20
N GLY A 104 -2.86 1.34 19.91
CA GLY A 104 -2.98 0.83 18.56
C GLY A 104 -2.34 -0.53 18.35
N THR A 105 -2.33 -0.96 17.10
CA THR A 105 -1.68 -2.18 16.62
C THR A 105 -0.61 -1.83 15.60
N LYS A 106 0.08 -2.83 15.03
CA LYS A 106 1.00 -2.59 13.90
C LYS A 106 0.33 -2.00 12.65
N SER A 107 -1.00 -2.08 12.54
CA SER A 107 -1.77 -1.69 11.35
C SER A 107 -2.82 -0.62 11.60
N ALA A 108 -3.10 -0.29 12.86
CA ALA A 108 -4.14 0.66 13.25
C ALA A 108 -3.68 1.55 14.41
N LEU A 109 -3.85 2.85 14.27
CA LEU A 109 -3.66 3.84 15.33
C LEU A 109 -5.03 4.21 15.91
N HIS A 110 -5.20 4.16 17.22
CA HIS A 110 -6.44 4.50 17.90
C HIS A 110 -6.36 5.95 18.40
N ILE A 111 -7.19 6.82 17.84
CA ILE A 111 -7.27 8.23 18.21
C ILE A 111 -8.46 8.38 19.16
N PRO A 112 -8.25 8.74 20.44
CA PRO A 112 -9.34 8.93 21.39
C PRO A 112 -10.32 10.01 20.90
N LEU A 113 -11.59 9.95 21.31
CA LEU A 113 -12.63 10.88 20.85
C LEU A 113 -12.43 12.30 21.36
N ASP A 114 -11.80 12.44 22.52
CA ASP A 114 -11.38 13.70 23.16
C ASP A 114 -9.94 14.10 22.76
N GLY A 115 -9.29 13.25 21.96
CA GLY A 115 -7.92 13.45 21.51
C GLY A 115 -7.83 14.00 20.07
N LYS A 116 -6.61 14.27 19.67
CA LYS A 116 -6.30 14.69 18.29
C LYS A 116 -5.02 14.03 17.81
N LEU A 117 -4.95 13.71 16.53
CA LEU A 117 -3.70 13.36 15.87
C LEU A 117 -3.11 14.67 15.28
N SER A 118 -1.88 15.02 15.67
CA SER A 118 -1.28 16.24 15.13
C SER A 118 -1.09 16.10 13.61
N LYS A 119 -1.41 17.16 12.87
CA LYS A 119 -1.28 17.21 11.41
C LYS A 119 0.15 16.93 10.96
N THR A 120 1.15 17.38 11.73
CA THR A 120 2.56 17.10 11.47
C THR A 120 2.85 15.60 11.54
N LEU A 121 2.35 14.89 12.54
CA LEU A 121 2.52 13.44 12.67
C LEU A 121 1.74 12.69 11.60
N LEU A 122 0.48 13.08 11.33
CA LEU A 122 -0.31 12.53 10.24
C LEU A 122 0.41 12.67 8.88
N LYS A 123 1.01 13.82 8.60
CA LYS A 123 1.82 14.08 7.40
C LYS A 123 3.03 13.15 7.31
N LYS A 124 3.74 12.91 8.43
CA LYS A 124 4.85 11.95 8.47
C LYS A 124 4.39 10.54 8.12
N LEU A 125 3.29 10.06 8.72
CA LEU A 125 2.73 8.73 8.47
C LEU A 125 2.31 8.55 7.01
N ILE A 126 1.59 9.52 6.45
CA ILE A 126 1.13 9.48 5.04
C ILE A 126 2.33 9.51 4.09
N ARG A 127 3.34 10.36 4.34
CA ARG A 127 4.55 10.41 3.51
C ARG A 127 5.35 9.10 3.56
N ALA A 128 5.49 8.49 4.73
CA ALA A 128 6.13 7.20 4.86
C ALA A 128 5.38 6.11 4.06
N ARG A 129 4.04 6.16 4.07
CA ARG A 129 3.24 5.24 3.25
C ARG A 129 3.42 5.50 1.76
N LEU A 130 3.38 6.74 1.31
CA LEU A 130 3.62 7.13 -0.09
C LEU A 130 5.00 6.68 -0.57
N SER A 131 6.03 6.85 0.23
CA SER A 131 7.38 6.36 -0.06
C SER A 131 7.40 4.86 -0.30
N GLN A 132 6.71 4.07 0.52
CA GLN A 132 6.59 2.62 0.31
C GLN A 132 5.84 2.27 -0.99
N CYS A 133 4.84 3.07 -1.36
CA CYS A 133 4.11 2.89 -2.62
C CYS A 133 5.00 3.20 -3.83
N SER A 134 5.84 4.23 -3.75
CA SER A 134 6.79 4.62 -4.80
C SER A 134 7.89 3.56 -5.00
N VAL A 135 8.37 2.97 -3.91
CA VAL A 135 9.37 1.87 -3.99
C VAL A 135 8.75 0.61 -4.61
N LYS A 136 7.47 0.33 -4.36
CA LYS A 136 6.74 -0.77 -5.04
C LYS A 136 6.42 -0.46 -6.50
N LYS A 137 6.36 0.80 -6.89
CA LYS A 137 6.36 1.30 -8.26
C LYS A 137 7.79 1.48 -8.82
N GLY A 138 8.79 0.88 -8.21
CA GLY A 138 10.00 0.58 -8.98
C GLY A 138 9.49 -0.05 -10.26
N GLU A 139 9.53 0.68 -11.36
CA GLU A 139 9.17 0.21 -12.69
C GLU A 139 9.86 -1.12 -12.82
N VAL A 140 9.04 -2.18 -12.83
CA VAL A 140 9.54 -3.47 -13.34
C VAL A 140 10.04 -3.08 -14.71
N ASN A 141 11.35 -2.98 -14.86
CA ASN A 141 11.97 -2.58 -16.13
C ASN A 141 11.61 -3.68 -17.13
N LEU A 142 10.39 -3.57 -17.67
CA LEU A 142 9.81 -4.56 -18.59
C LEU A 142 10.74 -4.79 -19.75
N ALA A 143 11.41 -3.74 -20.23
CA ALA A 143 12.40 -3.83 -21.28
C ALA A 143 13.61 -4.70 -20.89
N LYS A 144 14.03 -4.69 -19.62
CA LYS A 144 15.05 -5.62 -19.11
C LYS A 144 14.59 -7.07 -19.22
N TYR A 145 13.36 -7.36 -18.76
CA TYR A 145 12.84 -8.72 -18.79
C TYR A 145 12.57 -9.19 -20.22
N GLU A 146 12.01 -8.33 -21.08
CA GLU A 146 11.75 -8.64 -22.49
C GLU A 146 12.98 -9.07 -23.26
N LYS A 147 14.13 -8.49 -22.95
CA LYS A 147 15.42 -8.88 -23.54
C LYS A 147 15.95 -10.22 -23.02
N LEU A 148 15.60 -10.60 -21.79
CA LEU A 148 16.24 -11.73 -21.10
C LEU A 148 15.33 -12.94 -20.93
N ASP A 149 14.01 -12.81 -21.05
CA ASP A 149 13.04 -13.88 -20.77
C ASP A 149 12.60 -14.67 -22.02
N GLY A 150 13.22 -14.42 -23.18
CA GLY A 150 12.81 -14.98 -24.46
C GLY A 150 12.68 -16.51 -24.45
N ALA A 151 13.66 -17.20 -23.87
CA ALA A 151 13.64 -18.66 -23.77
C ALA A 151 12.43 -19.17 -22.95
N TRP A 152 12.06 -18.48 -21.89
CA TRP A 152 10.94 -18.82 -21.02
C TRP A 152 9.59 -18.45 -21.64
N ARG A 153 9.56 -17.41 -22.47
CA ARG A 153 8.39 -16.99 -23.23
C ARG A 153 8.00 -18.04 -24.27
N LEU A 154 8.99 -18.58 -24.99
CA LEU A 154 8.80 -19.67 -25.96
C LEU A 154 8.22 -20.93 -25.31
N LEU A 155 8.56 -21.21 -24.06
CA LEU A 155 7.98 -22.33 -23.28
C LEU A 155 6.59 -22.01 -22.70
N GLY A 156 6.01 -20.86 -23.00
CA GLY A 156 4.71 -20.45 -22.47
C GLY A 156 4.69 -20.29 -20.94
N ILE A 157 5.81 -19.91 -20.33
CA ILE A 157 5.91 -19.64 -18.89
C ILE A 157 5.27 -18.30 -18.57
N ALA A 158 4.44 -18.24 -17.54
CA ALA A 158 3.75 -17.02 -17.11
C ALA A 158 4.72 -15.91 -16.66
N ALA A 159 4.36 -14.65 -16.89
CA ALA A 159 5.21 -13.47 -16.62
C ALA A 159 5.81 -13.40 -15.20
N PRO A 160 5.09 -13.72 -14.11
CA PRO A 160 5.68 -13.74 -12.78
C PRO A 160 6.84 -14.74 -12.64
N ALA A 161 6.66 -15.94 -13.18
CA ALA A 161 7.68 -16.99 -13.15
C ALA A 161 8.90 -16.62 -14.03
N ARG A 162 8.67 -16.04 -15.22
CA ARG A 162 9.76 -15.57 -16.09
C ARG A 162 10.61 -14.51 -15.40
N ARG A 163 9.97 -13.54 -14.73
CA ARG A 163 10.68 -12.49 -13.96
C ARG A 163 11.50 -13.10 -12.83
N GLY A 164 10.91 -14.00 -12.05
CA GLY A 164 11.63 -14.69 -10.97
C GLY A 164 12.88 -15.43 -11.47
N LEU A 165 12.79 -16.11 -12.62
CA LEU A 165 13.93 -16.80 -13.23
C LEU A 165 15.02 -15.80 -13.68
N VAL A 166 14.64 -14.71 -14.35
CA VAL A 166 15.59 -13.67 -14.77
C VAL A 166 16.28 -13.01 -13.58
N ASP A 167 15.56 -12.74 -12.50
CA ASP A 167 16.12 -12.15 -11.28
C ASP A 167 17.15 -13.06 -10.60
N GLN A 168 16.98 -14.37 -10.72
CA GLN A 168 17.95 -15.39 -10.30
C GLN A 168 19.05 -15.69 -11.35
N LYS A 169 19.12 -14.87 -12.41
CA LYS A 169 20.07 -15.04 -13.54
C LYS A 169 19.96 -16.42 -14.23
N ILE A 170 18.76 -16.99 -14.21
CA ILE A 170 18.42 -18.23 -14.91
C ILE A 170 17.73 -17.82 -16.22
N LEU A 171 18.52 -17.69 -17.29
CA LEU A 171 18.06 -17.13 -18.56
C LEU A 171 17.67 -18.19 -19.58
N LYS A 172 18.16 -19.41 -19.43
CA LYS A 172 17.91 -20.55 -20.32
C LYS A 172 17.87 -21.87 -19.56
N LEU A 173 17.36 -22.89 -20.19
CA LEU A 173 17.13 -24.20 -19.56
C LEU A 173 18.42 -24.82 -18.97
N SER A 174 19.55 -24.66 -19.65
CA SER A 174 20.84 -25.17 -19.17
C SER A 174 21.34 -24.51 -17.90
N ASP A 175 20.83 -23.32 -17.53
CA ASP A 175 21.21 -22.65 -16.29
C ASP A 175 20.64 -23.37 -15.07
N LEU A 176 19.57 -24.14 -15.23
CA LEU A 176 18.96 -24.95 -14.18
C LEU A 176 19.86 -26.09 -13.70
N LYS A 177 20.89 -26.49 -14.47
CA LYS A 177 21.90 -27.45 -14.01
C LYS A 177 22.67 -26.97 -12.75
N ARG A 178 22.65 -25.68 -12.47
CA ARG A 178 23.34 -25.07 -11.31
C ARG A 178 22.43 -24.93 -10.08
N VAL A 179 21.13 -25.23 -10.23
CA VAL A 179 20.11 -25.01 -9.22
C VAL A 179 19.51 -26.34 -8.80
N THR A 180 19.30 -26.56 -7.51
CA THR A 180 18.57 -27.74 -7.04
C THR A 180 17.07 -27.59 -7.33
N PHE A 181 16.36 -28.72 -7.47
CA PHE A 181 14.92 -28.67 -7.70
C PHE A 181 14.17 -27.97 -6.55
N GLU A 182 14.63 -28.14 -5.31
CA GLU A 182 14.02 -27.49 -4.15
C GLU A 182 14.20 -25.96 -4.18
N ASP A 183 15.38 -25.45 -4.57
CA ASP A 183 15.62 -24.01 -4.67
C ASP A 183 14.87 -23.42 -5.87
N PHE A 184 14.78 -24.14 -6.98
CA PHE A 184 13.96 -23.75 -8.12
C PHE A 184 12.47 -23.53 -7.73
N LYS A 185 11.89 -24.41 -6.93
CA LYS A 185 10.49 -24.27 -6.48
C LYS A 185 10.27 -23.05 -5.58
N LYS A 186 11.30 -22.57 -4.90
CA LYS A 186 11.24 -21.38 -4.01
C LYS A 186 11.30 -20.05 -4.77
N ILE A 187 11.66 -20.07 -6.05
CA ILE A 187 11.74 -18.85 -6.87
C ILE A 187 10.35 -18.21 -6.96
N HIS A 188 10.29 -16.91 -6.70
CA HIS A 188 9.04 -16.17 -6.74
C HIS A 188 8.34 -16.31 -8.10
N GLY A 189 7.06 -16.63 -8.07
CA GLY A 189 6.24 -16.81 -9.28
C GLY A 189 6.30 -18.19 -9.92
N ILE A 190 7.15 -19.11 -9.45
CA ILE A 190 7.15 -20.52 -9.89
C ILE A 190 5.97 -21.24 -9.27
N GLY A 191 4.98 -21.51 -10.09
CA GLY A 191 3.80 -22.32 -9.75
C GLY A 191 3.83 -23.70 -10.38
N PRO A 192 2.81 -24.55 -10.09
CA PRO A 192 2.73 -25.93 -10.59
C PRO A 192 2.83 -26.04 -12.13
N ASP A 193 2.22 -25.12 -12.86
CA ASP A 193 2.26 -25.08 -14.33
C ASP A 193 3.68 -24.84 -14.86
N ALA A 194 4.40 -23.86 -14.28
CA ALA A 194 5.79 -23.58 -14.65
C ALA A 194 6.70 -24.78 -14.34
N VAL A 195 6.51 -25.42 -13.17
CA VAL A 195 7.24 -26.64 -12.80
C VAL A 195 7.01 -27.75 -13.82
N LYS A 196 5.75 -28.00 -14.21
CA LYS A 196 5.37 -29.03 -15.17
C LYS A 196 6.03 -28.80 -16.53
N LYS A 197 5.90 -27.59 -17.08
CA LYS A 197 6.44 -27.22 -18.40
C LYS A 197 7.98 -27.29 -18.42
N ILE A 198 8.65 -26.74 -17.42
CA ILE A 198 10.11 -26.72 -17.34
C ILE A 198 10.66 -28.15 -17.18
N ARG A 199 10.05 -28.98 -16.32
CA ARG A 199 10.49 -30.39 -16.19
C ARG A 199 10.30 -31.19 -17.47
N ALA A 200 9.19 -31.03 -18.18
CA ALA A 200 8.95 -31.69 -19.45
C ALA A 200 10.02 -31.32 -20.49
N GLU A 201 10.34 -30.04 -20.62
CA GLU A 201 11.34 -29.57 -21.56
C GLU A 201 12.77 -29.96 -21.14
N MET A 202 13.09 -29.99 -19.85
CA MET A 202 14.38 -30.51 -19.38
C MET A 202 14.54 -31.97 -19.71
N LYS A 203 13.48 -32.77 -19.52
CA LYS A 203 13.48 -34.21 -19.88
C LYS A 203 13.69 -34.43 -21.37
N SER A 204 13.02 -33.69 -22.25
CA SER A 204 13.16 -33.77 -23.69
C SER A 204 14.58 -33.47 -24.19
N LYS A 205 15.28 -32.55 -23.46
CA LYS A 205 16.67 -32.15 -23.76
C LYS A 205 17.72 -32.89 -22.95
N GLN A 206 17.35 -33.96 -22.25
CA GLN A 206 18.25 -34.78 -21.40
C GLN A 206 19.01 -33.93 -20.36
N LEU A 207 18.36 -32.89 -19.83
CA LEU A 207 18.88 -32.00 -18.77
C LEU A 207 18.32 -32.40 -17.41
N SER A 208 19.13 -32.24 -16.36
CA SER A 208 18.71 -32.42 -14.97
C SER A 208 19.07 -31.21 -14.11
N PHE A 209 18.32 -31.02 -13.03
CA PHE A 209 18.70 -30.11 -11.98
C PHE A 209 20.00 -30.55 -11.29
N LYS A 210 20.65 -29.63 -10.58
CA LYS A 210 21.79 -29.98 -9.73
C LYS A 210 21.37 -31.06 -8.72
N ASN A 211 22.13 -32.12 -8.60
CA ASN A 211 21.98 -33.07 -7.50
C ASN A 211 22.31 -32.37 -6.17
N ARG A 212 21.72 -32.86 -5.08
CA ARG A 212 22.04 -32.36 -3.74
C ARG A 212 23.48 -32.50 -3.40
#